data_398202840d38c2d6ce7884f6e2dd7de0
#
_entry.id   398202840d38c2d6ce7884f6e2dd7de0
#
_cell.length_a   1.000
_cell.length_b   1.000
_cell.length_c   1.000
_cell.angle_alpha   90.00
_cell.angle_beta   90.00
_cell.angle_gamma   90.00
#
_symmetry.space_group_name_H-M   'P 1'
#
loop_
_entity.id
_entity.type
_entity.pdbx_description
1 polymer ?
#
loop_
_entity_poly.entity_id
_entity_poly.type
_entity_poly.pdbx_seq_one_letter_code
_entity_poly.pdbx_strand_id
1 'polypeptide(L)'
;MMTTTIFLAIAFFLLLILMLVSLLLFAKAKLSPSGLITITINNDKKIEVEGGSTLLNVLSNNGVFLPSACGGGGTCSQCICQVHEGGGSILPTEEPTFSRKEIANNFRLGCQVKVKEDMEIQISEEVFGVQKWECEVVSNYNVASFIKEFVVRLPDGENLEFEAGGYIQIDVPNVVVDFKDVDVTAHPDHHDDPMKFKTEWDKFGLWDLKMINNEPIVRAYSMASHPAEGNIIMLNIRVATPPWDRNRNGWMQVNPGVCSSYVFNLKPGDNIQVSGPYGDFFIKETEAEMLYIGGGAGMAPMRSHLFHLFHTVKTGRKVTFYYGGRSKRELFYLEDFKKIEKEFPNFTFHVVLSEPAPEDNWVEKKDNQDVDGDGYLGFVHNAVIEHHLEGHDDPEDIELYFCGPPLMNQAVLKMADDWGIPDENVAFDDFGG
;
A
#
# COMPACT_ATOMS: atom_id res chain seq x y z
N MET A 1 30.49 -59.23 12.11
CA MET A 1 29.51 -58.81 13.14
C MET A 1 29.14 -57.32 13.06
N MET A 2 30.13 -56.38 13.11
CA MET A 2 29.90 -54.91 13.07
C MET A 2 29.19 -54.42 11.80
N THR A 3 29.56 -54.92 10.62
CA THR A 3 28.92 -54.59 9.33
C THR A 3 27.47 -55.01 9.27
N THR A 4 27.12 -56.22 9.75
CA THR A 4 25.73 -56.71 9.79
C THR A 4 24.84 -55.89 10.72
N THR A 5 25.39 -55.48 11.87
CA THR A 5 24.66 -54.61 12.81
C THR A 5 24.37 -53.21 12.19
N ILE A 6 25.34 -52.64 11.44
CA ILE A 6 25.17 -51.37 10.74
C ILE A 6 24.09 -51.50 9.66
N PHE A 7 24.12 -52.56 8.85
CA PHE A 7 23.08 -52.80 7.82
C PHE A 7 21.68 -52.96 8.43
N LEU A 8 21.55 -53.70 9.55
CA LEU A 8 20.26 -53.84 10.26
C LEU A 8 19.77 -52.53 10.84
N ALA A 9 20.65 -51.72 11.39
CA ALA A 9 20.31 -50.40 11.93
C ALA A 9 19.83 -49.44 10.82
N ILE A 10 20.51 -49.43 9.67
CA ILE A 10 20.12 -48.62 8.51
C ILE A 10 18.77 -49.10 7.97
N ALA A 11 18.57 -50.40 7.82
CA ALA A 11 17.32 -51.00 7.34
C ALA A 11 16.14 -50.65 8.28
N PHE A 12 16.36 -50.75 9.61
CA PHE A 12 15.35 -50.37 10.60
C PHE A 12 15.01 -48.89 10.53
N PHE A 13 16.00 -48.03 10.39
CA PHE A 13 15.82 -46.59 10.31
C PHE A 13 15.05 -46.17 9.03
N LEU A 14 15.39 -46.79 7.88
CA LEU A 14 14.67 -46.59 6.64
C LEU A 14 13.21 -47.08 6.73
N LEU A 15 12.96 -48.22 7.37
CA LEU A 15 11.62 -48.74 7.57
C LEU A 15 10.77 -47.82 8.47
N LEU A 16 11.37 -47.26 9.50
CA LEU A 16 10.73 -46.30 10.39
C LEU A 16 10.38 -44.97 9.67
N ILE A 17 11.28 -44.49 8.83
CA ILE A 17 11.02 -43.29 7.99
C ILE A 17 9.89 -43.58 7.01
N LEU A 18 9.91 -44.73 6.32
CA LEU A 18 8.85 -45.10 5.37
C LEU A 18 7.50 -45.22 6.07
N MET A 19 7.48 -45.78 7.28
CA MET A 19 6.25 -45.90 8.09
C MET A 19 5.71 -44.50 8.48
N LEU A 20 6.57 -43.59 8.91
CA LEU A 20 6.19 -42.22 9.25
C LEU A 20 5.69 -41.46 8.04
N VAL A 21 6.39 -41.55 6.90
CA VAL A 21 5.96 -40.91 5.64
C VAL A 21 4.61 -41.48 5.19
N SER A 22 4.44 -42.80 5.23
CA SER A 22 3.18 -43.45 4.88
C SER A 22 2.02 -43.01 5.80
N LEU A 23 2.29 -42.89 7.11
CA LEU A 23 1.32 -42.39 8.08
C LEU A 23 0.93 -40.94 7.80
N LEU A 24 1.91 -40.10 7.50
CA LEU A 24 1.68 -38.68 7.13
C LEU A 24 0.89 -38.56 5.84
N LEU A 25 1.22 -39.33 4.81
CA LEU A 25 0.48 -39.36 3.54
C LEU A 25 -0.95 -39.85 3.73
N PHE A 26 -1.14 -40.91 4.54
CA PHE A 26 -2.47 -41.42 4.88
C PHE A 26 -3.29 -40.39 5.67
N ALA A 27 -2.70 -39.75 6.67
CA ALA A 27 -3.34 -38.71 7.43
C ALA A 27 -3.70 -37.49 6.52
N LYS A 28 -2.78 -37.07 5.65
CA LYS A 28 -3.04 -36.05 4.65
C LYS A 28 -4.20 -36.40 3.74
N ALA A 29 -4.21 -37.60 3.19
CA ALA A 29 -5.29 -38.09 2.30
C ALA A 29 -6.66 -38.17 2.99
N LYS A 30 -6.69 -38.46 4.31
CA LYS A 30 -7.93 -38.53 5.09
C LYS A 30 -8.39 -37.15 5.61
N LEU A 31 -7.47 -36.24 5.86
CA LEU A 31 -7.74 -34.92 6.44
C LEU A 31 -7.87 -33.82 5.38
N SER A 32 -7.36 -34.06 4.16
CA SER A 32 -7.58 -33.12 3.05
C SER A 32 -8.96 -33.37 2.44
N PRO A 33 -9.72 -32.29 2.17
CA PRO A 33 -10.99 -32.42 1.45
C PRO A 33 -10.74 -33.10 0.11
N SER A 34 -11.52 -34.13 -0.21
CA SER A 34 -11.47 -34.81 -1.50
C SER A 34 -12.76 -34.54 -2.26
N GLY A 35 -12.64 -33.83 -3.39
CA GLY A 35 -13.76 -33.49 -4.26
C GLY A 35 -13.86 -31.98 -4.52
N LEU A 36 -14.75 -31.68 -5.46
CA LEU A 36 -15.12 -30.27 -5.72
C LEU A 36 -16.02 -29.76 -4.58
N ILE A 37 -15.74 -28.58 -4.14
CA ILE A 37 -16.49 -27.85 -3.12
C ILE A 37 -17.25 -26.73 -3.83
N THR A 38 -18.52 -26.57 -3.50
CA THR A 38 -19.36 -25.50 -4.04
C THR A 38 -19.34 -24.31 -3.10
N ILE A 39 -18.95 -23.14 -3.61
CA ILE A 39 -19.10 -21.88 -2.89
C ILE A 39 -20.23 -21.08 -3.55
N THR A 40 -21.27 -20.80 -2.77
CA THR A 40 -22.39 -19.93 -3.16
C THR A 40 -22.11 -18.53 -2.66
N ILE A 41 -22.05 -17.55 -3.58
CA ILE A 41 -21.73 -16.14 -3.31
C ILE A 41 -23.00 -15.31 -3.49
N ASN A 42 -23.38 -14.54 -2.47
CA ASN A 42 -24.54 -13.62 -2.47
C ASN A 42 -25.85 -14.32 -2.90
N ASN A 43 -26.03 -15.60 -2.57
CA ASN A 43 -27.16 -16.45 -2.92
C ASN A 43 -27.44 -16.64 -4.44
N ASP A 44 -26.52 -16.17 -5.29
CA ASP A 44 -26.70 -16.18 -6.75
C ASP A 44 -25.56 -16.92 -7.48
N LYS A 45 -24.34 -16.45 -7.34
CA LYS A 45 -23.17 -16.97 -8.06
C LYS A 45 -22.63 -18.24 -7.39
N LYS A 46 -22.50 -19.33 -8.14
CA LYS A 46 -21.89 -20.59 -7.67
C LYS A 46 -20.58 -20.85 -8.39
N ILE A 47 -19.54 -21.18 -7.63
CA ILE A 47 -18.26 -21.63 -8.15
C ILE A 47 -17.91 -23.00 -7.57
N GLU A 48 -17.34 -23.88 -8.40
CA GLU A 48 -16.82 -25.18 -7.99
C GLU A 48 -15.29 -25.12 -7.90
N VAL A 49 -14.74 -25.47 -6.76
CA VAL A 49 -13.33 -25.26 -6.42
C VAL A 49 -12.72 -26.48 -5.73
N GLU A 50 -11.40 -26.61 -5.79
CA GLU A 50 -10.67 -27.55 -4.97
C GLU A 50 -10.47 -27.01 -3.55
N GLY A 51 -10.67 -27.88 -2.55
CA GLY A 51 -10.49 -27.51 -1.15
C GLY A 51 -9.02 -27.42 -0.72
N GLY A 52 -8.81 -26.82 0.46
CA GLY A 52 -7.50 -26.79 1.14
C GLY A 52 -6.78 -25.44 1.12
N SER A 53 -7.12 -24.54 0.20
CA SER A 53 -6.60 -23.17 0.17
C SER A 53 -7.43 -22.20 1.03
N THR A 54 -7.00 -20.94 1.17
CA THR A 54 -7.79 -19.89 1.83
C THR A 54 -8.94 -19.45 0.92
N LEU A 55 -10.02 -18.97 1.52
CA LEU A 55 -11.17 -18.43 0.77
C LEU A 55 -10.72 -17.27 -0.14
N LEU A 56 -9.87 -16.36 0.36
CA LEU A 56 -9.27 -15.29 -0.43
C LEU A 56 -8.61 -15.79 -1.72
N ASN A 57 -7.74 -16.81 -1.61
CA ASN A 57 -7.04 -17.34 -2.77
C ASN A 57 -7.97 -18.07 -3.74
N VAL A 58 -8.92 -18.83 -3.19
CA VAL A 58 -9.90 -19.55 -4.00
C VAL A 58 -10.79 -18.60 -4.79
N LEU A 59 -11.28 -17.53 -4.16
CA LEU A 59 -12.07 -16.50 -4.82
C LEU A 59 -11.26 -15.80 -5.90
N SER A 60 -10.03 -15.37 -5.60
CA SER A 60 -9.14 -14.73 -6.57
C SER A 60 -8.87 -15.60 -7.80
N ASN A 61 -8.63 -16.90 -7.62
CA ASN A 61 -8.43 -17.85 -8.73
C ASN A 61 -9.68 -18.04 -9.60
N ASN A 62 -10.86 -17.63 -9.10
CA ASN A 62 -12.14 -17.72 -9.80
C ASN A 62 -12.69 -16.34 -10.21
N GLY A 63 -11.83 -15.33 -10.27
CA GLY A 63 -12.19 -13.99 -10.77
C GLY A 63 -13.04 -13.16 -9.79
N VAL A 64 -12.94 -13.45 -8.49
CA VAL A 64 -13.57 -12.67 -7.41
C VAL A 64 -12.46 -12.14 -6.50
N PHE A 65 -12.17 -10.84 -6.59
CA PHE A 65 -10.99 -10.24 -5.98
C PHE A 65 -11.35 -9.44 -4.72
N LEU A 66 -11.29 -10.09 -3.54
CA LEU A 66 -11.45 -9.39 -2.27
C LEU A 66 -10.27 -8.42 -2.00
N PRO A 67 -10.53 -7.25 -1.40
CA PRO A 67 -9.47 -6.34 -0.96
C PRO A 67 -8.48 -7.06 -0.04
N SER A 68 -7.18 -6.86 -0.24
CA SER A 68 -6.15 -7.49 0.61
C SER A 68 -4.81 -6.77 0.51
N ALA A 69 -4.64 -5.65 1.22
CA ALA A 69 -3.39 -4.89 1.21
C ALA A 69 -2.19 -5.70 1.72
N CYS A 70 -2.39 -6.60 2.69
CA CYS A 70 -1.32 -7.47 3.21
C CYS A 70 -1.06 -8.72 2.36
N GLY A 71 -1.82 -8.94 1.28
CA GLY A 71 -1.70 -10.13 0.43
C GLY A 71 -2.03 -11.45 1.13
N GLY A 72 -3.00 -11.42 2.05
CA GLY A 72 -3.44 -12.60 2.79
C GLY A 72 -2.72 -12.88 4.10
N GLY A 73 -1.88 -11.94 4.57
CA GLY A 73 -1.13 -12.05 5.83
C GLY A 73 -1.97 -11.90 7.10
N GLY A 74 -3.24 -11.50 6.99
CA GLY A 74 -4.17 -11.35 8.13
C GLY A 74 -3.96 -10.09 8.97
N THR A 75 -3.24 -9.09 8.45
CA THR A 75 -2.87 -7.87 9.22
C THR A 75 -3.59 -6.61 8.78
N CYS A 76 -4.12 -6.54 7.55
CA CYS A 76 -4.79 -5.33 7.04
C CYS A 76 -6.29 -5.30 7.30
N SER A 77 -6.89 -6.40 7.72
CA SER A 77 -8.33 -6.53 8.00
C SER A 77 -9.28 -6.19 6.84
N GLN A 78 -8.80 -6.12 5.59
CA GLN A 78 -9.61 -5.68 4.44
C GLN A 78 -10.40 -6.79 3.74
N CYS A 79 -9.95 -8.06 3.81
CA CYS A 79 -10.61 -9.18 3.12
C CYS A 79 -11.86 -9.67 3.86
N ILE A 80 -12.70 -8.72 4.29
CA ILE A 80 -13.92 -8.98 5.05
C ILE A 80 -14.97 -9.62 4.17
N CYS A 81 -15.59 -10.69 4.68
CA CYS A 81 -16.77 -11.34 4.11
C CYS A 81 -17.63 -11.93 5.22
N GLN A 82 -18.92 -12.14 4.97
CA GLN A 82 -19.75 -12.96 5.87
C GLN A 82 -19.73 -14.40 5.38
N VAL A 83 -19.52 -15.35 6.30
CA VAL A 83 -19.51 -16.78 5.96
C VAL A 83 -20.63 -17.45 6.75
N HIS A 84 -21.76 -17.66 6.07
CA HIS A 84 -22.97 -18.21 6.70
C HIS A 84 -22.85 -19.69 6.95
N GLU A 85 -22.24 -20.45 6.01
CA GLU A 85 -22.01 -21.88 6.10
C GLU A 85 -20.59 -22.26 5.67
N GLY A 86 -20.02 -23.33 6.23
CA GLY A 86 -18.73 -23.91 5.82
C GLY A 86 -17.47 -23.17 6.31
N GLY A 87 -17.62 -22.08 7.07
CA GLY A 87 -16.47 -21.25 7.53
C GLY A 87 -15.80 -21.73 8.82
N GLY A 88 -16.40 -22.67 9.55
CA GLY A 88 -15.95 -23.09 10.87
C GLY A 88 -16.04 -21.94 11.91
N SER A 89 -15.41 -22.11 13.05
CA SER A 89 -15.37 -21.08 14.11
C SER A 89 -14.39 -19.96 13.75
N ILE A 90 -14.64 -18.74 14.28
CA ILE A 90 -13.71 -17.62 14.18
C ILE A 90 -12.37 -17.98 14.84
N LEU A 91 -11.29 -17.52 14.26
CA LEU A 91 -9.94 -17.77 14.78
C LEU A 91 -9.52 -16.66 15.74
N PRO A 92 -8.69 -16.94 16.75
CA PRO A 92 -8.14 -15.92 17.65
C PRO A 92 -7.40 -14.78 16.94
N THR A 93 -6.88 -15.04 15.74
CA THR A 93 -6.23 -14.05 14.88
C THR A 93 -7.19 -13.09 14.19
N GLU A 94 -8.47 -13.44 14.09
CA GLU A 94 -9.52 -12.62 13.49
C GLU A 94 -10.31 -11.83 14.55
N GLU A 95 -10.41 -12.35 15.79
CA GLU A 95 -11.22 -11.75 16.86
C GLU A 95 -10.92 -10.26 17.11
N PRO A 96 -9.65 -9.78 17.08
CA PRO A 96 -9.36 -8.38 17.32
C PRO A 96 -9.89 -7.43 16.23
N THR A 97 -10.18 -7.96 15.02
CA THR A 97 -10.68 -7.19 13.88
C THR A 97 -12.17 -6.86 14.02
N PHE A 98 -12.94 -7.72 14.68
CA PHE A 98 -14.39 -7.65 14.66
C PHE A 98 -15.00 -7.33 16.02
N SER A 99 -16.05 -6.52 16.00
CA SER A 99 -16.92 -6.32 17.15
C SER A 99 -17.72 -7.61 17.47
N ARG A 100 -18.23 -7.74 18.69
CA ARG A 100 -19.09 -8.88 19.09
C ARG A 100 -20.33 -9.03 18.20
N LYS A 101 -20.85 -7.92 17.66
CA LYS A 101 -21.99 -7.92 16.75
C LYS A 101 -21.63 -8.49 15.40
N GLU A 102 -20.47 -8.14 14.87
CA GLU A 102 -19.97 -8.66 13.61
C GLU A 102 -19.63 -10.15 13.68
N ILE A 103 -19.00 -10.59 14.78
CA ILE A 103 -18.76 -12.02 15.05
C ILE A 103 -20.09 -12.79 15.06
N ALA A 104 -21.11 -12.26 15.73
CA ALA A 104 -22.45 -12.87 15.78
C ALA A 104 -23.16 -12.89 14.41
N ASN A 105 -22.78 -12.00 13.50
CA ASN A 105 -23.25 -11.95 12.12
C ASN A 105 -22.30 -12.67 11.13
N ASN A 106 -21.42 -13.54 11.60
CA ASN A 106 -20.53 -14.39 10.81
C ASN A 106 -19.54 -13.63 9.93
N PHE A 107 -19.11 -12.40 10.32
CA PHE A 107 -18.03 -11.72 9.65
C PHE A 107 -16.69 -12.43 9.87
N ARG A 108 -15.92 -12.61 8.82
CA ARG A 108 -14.66 -13.33 8.77
C ARG A 108 -13.65 -12.62 7.87
N LEU A 109 -12.38 -12.93 8.06
CA LEU A 109 -11.32 -12.56 7.12
C LEU A 109 -11.12 -13.68 6.10
N GLY A 110 -11.40 -13.43 4.82
CA GLY A 110 -11.27 -14.42 3.75
C GLY A 110 -9.89 -15.08 3.66
N CYS A 111 -8.84 -14.38 4.06
CA CYS A 111 -7.48 -14.93 4.12
C CYS A 111 -7.25 -15.92 5.28
N GLN A 112 -8.08 -15.91 6.32
CA GLN A 112 -7.98 -16.80 7.47
C GLN A 112 -8.94 -18.01 7.36
N VAL A 113 -9.98 -17.90 6.55
CA VAL A 113 -10.94 -18.98 6.32
C VAL A 113 -10.36 -20.00 5.34
N LYS A 114 -10.34 -21.29 5.72
CA LYS A 114 -9.94 -22.40 4.85
C LYS A 114 -11.16 -23.05 4.21
N VAL A 115 -11.11 -23.19 2.89
CA VAL A 115 -12.15 -23.90 2.12
C VAL A 115 -12.00 -25.41 2.33
N LYS A 116 -12.94 -26.03 3.05
CA LYS A 116 -12.89 -27.46 3.41
C LYS A 116 -14.17 -28.22 3.06
N GLU A 117 -15.26 -27.54 2.93
CA GLU A 117 -16.61 -28.04 2.67
C GLU A 117 -17.41 -27.01 1.88
N ASP A 118 -18.61 -27.34 1.43
CA ASP A 118 -19.49 -26.38 0.75
C ASP A 118 -19.71 -25.16 1.62
N MET A 119 -19.72 -23.99 0.99
CA MET A 119 -19.77 -22.70 1.68
C MET A 119 -20.87 -21.81 1.12
N GLU A 120 -21.48 -21.03 2.00
CA GLU A 120 -22.34 -19.91 1.65
C GLU A 120 -21.75 -18.63 2.19
N ILE A 121 -21.42 -17.69 1.29
CA ILE A 121 -20.75 -16.43 1.65
C ILE A 121 -21.50 -15.22 1.09
N GLN A 122 -21.35 -14.10 1.79
CA GLN A 122 -21.80 -12.80 1.33
C GLN A 122 -20.62 -11.83 1.30
N ILE A 123 -20.46 -11.13 0.20
CA ILE A 123 -19.43 -10.11 -0.05
C ILE A 123 -20.07 -8.85 -0.61
N SER A 124 -19.38 -7.70 -0.49
CA SER A 124 -19.83 -6.45 -1.09
C SER A 124 -19.99 -6.58 -2.61
N GLU A 125 -21.00 -5.95 -3.18
CA GLU A 125 -21.21 -5.90 -4.63
C GLU A 125 -20.07 -5.20 -5.38
N GLU A 126 -19.39 -4.27 -4.75
CA GLU A 126 -18.23 -3.56 -5.30
C GLU A 126 -17.10 -4.50 -5.72
N VAL A 127 -16.96 -5.64 -5.02
CA VAL A 127 -15.96 -6.68 -5.35
C VAL A 127 -16.14 -7.24 -6.76
N PHE A 128 -17.37 -7.24 -7.30
CA PHE A 128 -17.64 -7.72 -8.66
C PHE A 128 -17.24 -6.72 -9.75
N GLY A 129 -17.01 -5.46 -9.40
CA GLY A 129 -16.47 -4.44 -10.29
C GLY A 129 -14.95 -4.51 -10.47
N VAL A 130 -14.27 -5.25 -9.60
CA VAL A 130 -12.81 -5.40 -9.66
C VAL A 130 -12.41 -6.28 -10.83
N GLN A 131 -11.46 -5.80 -11.62
CA GLN A 131 -10.91 -6.49 -12.77
C GLN A 131 -9.40 -6.70 -12.59
N LYS A 132 -8.82 -7.52 -13.46
CA LYS A 132 -7.38 -7.79 -13.46
C LYS A 132 -6.85 -7.69 -14.88
N TRP A 133 -5.75 -6.92 -15.03
CA TRP A 133 -5.13 -6.65 -16.31
C TRP A 133 -3.64 -6.97 -16.30
N GLU A 134 -3.13 -7.31 -17.47
CA GLU A 134 -1.71 -7.29 -17.76
C GLU A 134 -1.37 -5.91 -18.33
N CYS A 135 -0.72 -5.06 -17.53
CA CYS A 135 -0.38 -3.68 -17.86
C CYS A 135 1.06 -3.57 -18.34
N GLU A 136 1.32 -2.65 -19.27
CA GLU A 136 2.67 -2.32 -19.74
C GLU A 136 3.28 -1.22 -18.87
N VAL A 137 4.52 -1.38 -18.45
CA VAL A 137 5.29 -0.34 -17.77
C VAL A 137 5.66 0.77 -18.77
N VAL A 138 5.16 1.98 -18.53
CA VAL A 138 5.42 3.17 -19.33
C VAL A 138 6.68 3.89 -18.88
N SER A 139 6.78 4.11 -17.55
CA SER A 139 7.93 4.77 -16.94
C SER A 139 8.15 4.27 -15.50
N ASN A 140 9.40 4.39 -15.03
CA ASN A 140 9.79 3.95 -13.69
C ASN A 140 11.01 4.75 -13.20
N TYR A 141 10.80 6.04 -12.92
CA TYR A 141 11.85 6.98 -12.54
C TYR A 141 11.85 7.30 -11.05
N ASN A 142 13.02 7.58 -10.50
CA ASN A 142 13.11 8.11 -9.15
C ASN A 142 12.62 9.57 -9.10
N VAL A 143 11.72 9.86 -8.17
CA VAL A 143 11.25 11.23 -7.85
C VAL A 143 11.81 11.71 -6.50
N ALA A 144 12.29 10.78 -5.67
CA ALA A 144 13.04 11.02 -4.45
C ALA A 144 14.12 9.93 -4.29
N SER A 145 14.99 10.05 -3.30
CA SER A 145 16.12 9.12 -3.12
C SER A 145 15.70 7.65 -3.10
N PHE A 146 14.54 7.35 -2.51
CA PHE A 146 14.04 5.99 -2.31
C PHE A 146 12.59 5.82 -2.78
N ILE A 147 12.07 6.75 -3.60
CA ILE A 147 10.70 6.69 -4.13
C ILE A 147 10.74 6.82 -5.64
N LYS A 148 10.03 5.93 -6.31
CA LYS A 148 9.78 5.98 -7.74
C LYS A 148 8.37 6.47 -8.04
N GLU A 149 8.25 7.25 -9.10
CA GLU A 149 7.03 7.37 -9.87
C GLU A 149 7.02 6.19 -10.86
N PHE A 150 6.04 5.33 -10.69
CA PHE A 150 5.84 4.15 -11.50
C PHE A 150 4.54 4.27 -12.26
N VAL A 151 4.63 4.28 -13.58
CA VAL A 151 3.47 4.45 -14.47
C VAL A 151 3.28 3.21 -15.31
N VAL A 152 2.07 2.67 -15.29
CA VAL A 152 1.66 1.58 -16.17
C VAL A 152 0.47 1.99 -17.00
N ARG A 153 0.33 1.36 -18.18
CA ARG A 153 -0.80 1.55 -19.09
C ARG A 153 -1.64 0.28 -19.13
N LEU A 154 -2.95 0.44 -19.06
CA LEU A 154 -3.89 -0.65 -19.27
C LEU A 154 -3.86 -1.10 -20.74
N PRO A 155 -4.31 -2.34 -21.04
CA PRO A 155 -4.48 -2.79 -22.41
C PRO A 155 -5.39 -1.86 -23.24
N ASP A 156 -5.19 -1.84 -24.55
CA ASP A 156 -5.98 -1.01 -25.45
C ASP A 156 -7.48 -1.33 -25.35
N GLY A 157 -8.28 -0.30 -25.15
CA GLY A 157 -9.72 -0.40 -25.01
C GLY A 157 -10.21 -0.68 -23.59
N GLU A 158 -9.33 -0.94 -22.65
CA GLU A 158 -9.65 -1.08 -21.22
C GLU A 158 -9.60 0.30 -20.54
N ASN A 159 -10.42 0.45 -19.50
CA ASN A 159 -10.45 1.65 -18.66
C ASN A 159 -10.64 1.25 -17.21
N LEU A 160 -9.89 1.90 -16.31
CA LEU A 160 -10.08 1.77 -14.88
C LEU A 160 -10.95 2.92 -14.39
N GLU A 161 -12.22 2.64 -14.13
CA GLU A 161 -13.10 3.58 -13.45
C GLU A 161 -12.87 3.48 -11.95
N PHE A 162 -12.43 4.56 -11.33
CA PHE A 162 -12.14 4.59 -9.89
C PHE A 162 -12.44 5.97 -9.29
N GLU A 163 -12.55 6.00 -7.98
CA GLU A 163 -12.68 7.22 -7.20
C GLU A 163 -11.30 7.69 -6.70
N ALA A 164 -11.05 9.01 -6.73
CA ALA A 164 -9.77 9.57 -6.28
C ALA A 164 -9.48 9.13 -4.83
N GLY A 165 -8.24 8.69 -4.57
CA GLY A 165 -7.83 8.04 -3.31
C GLY A 165 -7.90 6.51 -3.33
N GLY A 166 -8.48 5.92 -4.38
CA GLY A 166 -8.48 4.48 -4.57
C GLY A 166 -7.09 3.88 -4.76
N TYR A 167 -6.99 2.57 -4.59
CA TYR A 167 -5.76 1.81 -4.74
C TYR A 167 -5.91 0.63 -5.70
N ILE A 168 -4.79 0.10 -6.16
CA ILE A 168 -4.71 -1.13 -6.94
C ILE A 168 -3.88 -2.18 -6.19
N GLN A 169 -3.96 -3.42 -6.65
CA GLN A 169 -3.09 -4.49 -6.19
C GLN A 169 -2.16 -4.93 -7.31
N ILE A 170 -0.90 -5.18 -6.94
CA ILE A 170 0.14 -5.69 -7.83
C ILE A 170 0.42 -7.14 -7.47
N ASP A 171 0.38 -8.03 -8.47
CA ASP A 171 0.86 -9.40 -8.33
C ASP A 171 2.37 -9.47 -8.55
N VAL A 172 3.06 -10.07 -7.61
CA VAL A 172 4.49 -10.33 -7.71
C VAL A 172 4.73 -11.81 -7.91
N PRO A 173 5.32 -12.24 -9.02
CA PRO A 173 5.63 -13.64 -9.27
C PRO A 173 6.80 -14.13 -8.40
N ASN A 174 7.13 -15.41 -8.52
CA ASN A 174 8.40 -15.93 -8.02
C ASN A 174 9.54 -15.23 -8.76
N VAL A 175 10.34 -14.46 -8.05
CA VAL A 175 11.38 -13.62 -8.64
C VAL A 175 12.51 -13.35 -7.65
N VAL A 176 13.70 -13.17 -8.18
CA VAL A 176 14.87 -12.69 -7.44
C VAL A 176 15.28 -11.35 -8.04
N VAL A 177 15.44 -10.34 -7.20
CA VAL A 177 15.92 -9.01 -7.60
C VAL A 177 17.27 -8.76 -6.94
N ASP A 178 18.30 -8.54 -7.75
CA ASP A 178 19.60 -8.02 -7.31
C ASP A 178 19.55 -6.50 -7.43
N PHE A 179 19.80 -5.77 -6.34
CA PHE A 179 19.71 -4.31 -6.35
C PHE A 179 20.76 -3.65 -7.25
N LYS A 180 21.80 -4.40 -7.68
CA LYS A 180 22.75 -3.92 -8.70
C LYS A 180 22.13 -3.66 -10.07
N ASP A 181 21.00 -4.33 -10.37
CA ASP A 181 20.28 -4.22 -11.62
C ASP A 181 19.21 -3.12 -11.61
N VAL A 182 18.97 -2.50 -10.44
CA VAL A 182 17.99 -1.44 -10.26
C VAL A 182 18.49 -0.15 -10.89
N ASP A 183 17.64 0.45 -11.71
CA ASP A 183 17.88 1.79 -12.27
C ASP A 183 17.34 2.85 -11.30
N VAL A 184 18.16 3.82 -10.92
CA VAL A 184 17.79 4.95 -10.04
C VAL A 184 17.85 6.30 -10.74
N THR A 185 17.68 6.28 -12.06
CA THR A 185 17.61 7.50 -12.87
C THR A 185 16.49 8.42 -12.36
N ALA A 186 16.83 9.69 -12.14
CA ALA A 186 15.87 10.70 -11.74
C ALA A 186 14.88 11.01 -12.85
N HIS A 187 13.64 11.38 -12.46
CA HIS A 187 12.59 11.72 -13.42
C HIS A 187 12.99 12.94 -14.26
N PRO A 188 13.01 12.86 -15.59
CA PRO A 188 13.57 13.90 -16.46
C PRO A 188 12.76 15.22 -16.41
N ASP A 189 11.45 15.16 -16.15
CA ASP A 189 10.61 16.36 -16.08
C ASP A 189 10.72 17.08 -14.72
N HIS A 190 11.32 16.43 -13.70
CA HIS A 190 11.45 17.00 -12.36
C HIS A 190 12.89 17.30 -11.97
N HIS A 191 13.89 16.74 -12.69
CA HIS A 191 15.30 16.85 -12.32
C HIS A 191 16.21 16.91 -13.55
N ASP A 192 17.10 17.90 -13.55
CA ASP A 192 18.11 18.06 -14.62
C ASP A 192 19.25 17.03 -14.52
N ASP A 193 19.59 16.59 -13.29
CA ASP A 193 20.64 15.58 -13.06
C ASP A 193 20.04 14.18 -12.99
N PRO A 194 20.23 13.32 -13.99
CA PRO A 194 19.70 11.96 -13.98
C PRO A 194 20.29 11.07 -12.88
N MET A 195 21.46 11.43 -12.31
CA MET A 195 22.15 10.67 -11.27
C MET A 195 21.95 11.24 -9.87
N LYS A 196 21.04 12.21 -9.70
CA LYS A 196 20.77 12.93 -8.46
C LYS A 196 20.63 12.06 -7.22
N PHE A 197 20.00 10.90 -7.35
CA PHE A 197 19.70 10.01 -6.23
C PHE A 197 20.73 8.90 -5.98
N LYS A 198 21.67 8.69 -6.92
CA LYS A 198 22.68 7.63 -6.82
C LYS A 198 23.57 7.76 -5.60
N THR A 199 23.89 8.99 -5.18
CA THR A 199 24.75 9.26 -4.02
C THR A 199 24.19 8.71 -2.72
N GLU A 200 22.85 8.74 -2.52
CA GLU A 200 22.22 8.16 -1.34
C GLU A 200 22.23 6.62 -1.39
N TRP A 201 22.06 6.02 -2.56
CA TRP A 201 22.19 4.57 -2.76
C TRP A 201 23.61 4.08 -2.47
N ASP A 202 24.62 4.80 -2.95
CA ASP A 202 26.05 4.53 -2.68
C ASP A 202 26.35 4.65 -1.18
N LYS A 203 25.88 5.73 -0.53
CA LYS A 203 26.10 6.03 0.89
C LYS A 203 25.54 4.95 1.81
N PHE A 204 24.36 4.41 1.51
CA PHE A 204 23.72 3.38 2.31
C PHE A 204 24.02 1.96 1.83
N GLY A 205 24.81 1.78 0.76
CA GLY A 205 25.17 0.46 0.24
C GLY A 205 23.98 -0.38 -0.21
N LEU A 206 22.95 0.25 -0.82
CA LEU A 206 21.75 -0.47 -1.25
C LEU A 206 22.04 -1.47 -2.37
N TRP A 207 23.08 -1.24 -3.16
CA TRP A 207 23.49 -2.12 -4.24
C TRP A 207 23.86 -3.55 -3.81
N ASP A 208 24.19 -3.74 -2.53
CA ASP A 208 24.52 -5.05 -1.97
C ASP A 208 23.30 -5.85 -1.49
N LEU A 209 22.12 -5.26 -1.57
CA LEU A 209 20.88 -5.92 -1.18
C LEU A 209 20.41 -6.88 -2.28
N LYS A 210 19.69 -7.91 -1.86
CA LYS A 210 19.04 -8.88 -2.73
C LYS A 210 17.72 -9.29 -2.15
N MET A 211 16.66 -9.19 -2.96
CA MET A 211 15.33 -9.65 -2.60
C MET A 211 15.05 -11.02 -3.24
N ILE A 212 14.47 -11.93 -2.48
CA ILE A 212 14.08 -13.26 -2.94
C ILE A 212 12.59 -13.46 -2.65
N ASN A 213 11.83 -13.75 -3.69
CA ASN A 213 10.43 -14.15 -3.58
C ASN A 213 10.24 -15.56 -4.14
N ASN A 214 9.90 -16.50 -3.27
CA ASN A 214 9.73 -17.92 -3.64
C ASN A 214 8.27 -18.29 -3.91
N GLU A 215 7.32 -17.43 -3.54
CA GLU A 215 5.88 -17.68 -3.71
C GLU A 215 5.21 -16.42 -4.26
N PRO A 216 4.25 -16.54 -5.20
CA PRO A 216 3.51 -15.38 -5.67
C PRO A 216 2.83 -14.66 -4.51
N ILE A 217 2.95 -13.35 -4.48
CA ILE A 217 2.29 -12.49 -3.48
C ILE A 217 1.59 -11.31 -4.16
N VAL A 218 0.66 -10.70 -3.43
CA VAL A 218 -0.07 -9.50 -3.87
C VAL A 218 0.17 -8.38 -2.85
N ARG A 219 0.30 -7.13 -3.33
CA ARG A 219 0.41 -5.95 -2.46
C ARG A 219 -0.39 -4.78 -3.05
N ALA A 220 -1.03 -4.02 -2.17
CA ALA A 220 -1.78 -2.82 -2.49
C ALA A 220 -0.88 -1.59 -2.58
N TYR A 221 -1.24 -0.69 -3.50
CA TYR A 221 -0.63 0.63 -3.65
C TYR A 221 -1.68 1.66 -4.04
N SER A 222 -1.77 2.74 -3.28
CA SER A 222 -2.64 3.87 -3.58
C SER A 222 -2.23 4.56 -4.87
N MET A 223 -3.20 4.92 -5.69
CA MET A 223 -2.96 5.58 -6.97
C MET A 223 -2.59 7.05 -6.76
N ALA A 224 -1.55 7.49 -7.46
CA ALA A 224 -1.19 8.90 -7.59
C ALA A 224 -1.88 9.57 -8.78
N SER A 225 -2.28 8.80 -9.78
CA SER A 225 -3.16 9.28 -10.85
C SER A 225 -4.55 9.63 -10.30
N HIS A 226 -5.22 10.60 -10.92
CA HIS A 226 -6.63 10.87 -10.67
C HIS A 226 -7.50 10.38 -11.84
N PRO A 227 -8.81 10.18 -11.64
CA PRO A 227 -9.66 9.50 -12.65
C PRO A 227 -9.62 10.08 -14.07
N ALA A 228 -9.37 11.38 -14.21
CA ALA A 228 -9.35 12.04 -15.52
C ALA A 228 -8.01 11.92 -16.29
N GLU A 229 -6.98 11.26 -15.73
CA GLU A 229 -5.69 11.03 -16.43
C GLU A 229 -5.76 9.88 -17.45
N GLY A 230 -6.91 9.20 -17.55
CA GLY A 230 -7.18 8.27 -18.64
C GLY A 230 -6.62 6.86 -18.40
N ASN A 231 -6.09 6.24 -19.45
CA ASN A 231 -5.70 4.82 -19.48
C ASN A 231 -4.34 4.53 -18.83
N ILE A 232 -4.02 5.22 -17.73
CA ILE A 232 -2.79 5.01 -16.96
C ILE A 232 -3.07 4.84 -15.47
N ILE A 233 -2.20 4.10 -14.81
CA ILE A 233 -2.12 4.00 -13.36
C ILE A 233 -0.74 4.52 -12.96
N MET A 234 -0.70 5.58 -12.17
CA MET A 234 0.51 6.16 -11.62
C MET A 234 0.58 5.86 -10.12
N LEU A 235 1.73 5.41 -9.66
CA LEU A 235 2.00 5.07 -8.26
C LEU A 235 3.25 5.77 -7.77
N ASN A 236 3.30 6.12 -6.48
CA ASN A 236 4.52 6.55 -5.80
C ASN A 236 4.98 5.44 -4.86
N ILE A 237 5.99 4.69 -5.25
CA ILE A 237 6.43 3.50 -4.53
C ILE A 237 7.78 3.74 -3.87
N ARG A 238 7.80 3.62 -2.53
CA ARG A 238 9.04 3.64 -1.77
C ARG A 238 9.62 2.23 -1.67
N VAL A 239 10.94 2.09 -1.93
CA VAL A 239 11.63 0.83 -1.69
C VAL A 239 11.68 0.53 -0.18
N ALA A 240 11.18 -0.62 0.21
CA ALA A 240 11.22 -1.08 1.60
C ALA A 240 12.53 -1.85 1.84
N THR A 241 13.49 -1.17 2.43
CA THR A 241 14.78 -1.75 2.81
C THR A 241 14.67 -2.56 4.10
N PRO A 242 15.59 -3.50 4.36
CA PRO A 242 15.75 -4.09 5.70
C PRO A 242 15.94 -2.99 6.76
N PRO A 243 15.61 -3.24 8.03
CA PRO A 243 15.93 -2.31 9.10
C PRO A 243 17.45 -2.08 9.21
N TRP A 244 17.85 -0.85 9.57
CA TRP A 244 19.24 -0.52 9.80
C TRP A 244 19.70 -0.95 11.20
N ASP A 245 20.69 -1.82 11.28
CA ASP A 245 21.33 -2.21 12.54
C ASP A 245 22.41 -1.19 12.91
N ARG A 246 22.12 -0.34 13.89
CA ARG A 246 23.06 0.69 14.38
C ARG A 246 24.33 0.09 14.99
N ASN A 247 24.25 -1.11 15.58
CA ASN A 247 25.40 -1.75 16.22
C ASN A 247 26.37 -2.30 15.18
N ARG A 248 25.88 -2.77 14.04
CA ARG A 248 26.68 -3.32 12.94
C ARG A 248 26.99 -2.30 11.86
N ASN A 249 26.40 -1.11 11.96
CA ASN A 249 26.44 -0.05 10.94
C ASN A 249 26.14 -0.59 9.53
N GLY A 250 25.00 -1.29 9.40
CA GLY A 250 24.60 -1.93 8.15
C GLY A 250 23.18 -2.47 8.20
N TRP A 251 22.71 -3.01 7.08
CA TRP A 251 21.38 -3.59 6.98
C TRP A 251 21.26 -4.91 7.77
N MET A 252 20.13 -5.11 8.43
CA MET A 252 19.79 -6.41 9.00
C MET A 252 19.68 -7.47 7.89
N GLN A 253 20.02 -8.72 8.22
CA GLN A 253 20.00 -9.84 7.28
C GLN A 253 18.57 -10.42 7.16
N VAL A 254 17.65 -9.57 6.72
CA VAL A 254 16.27 -9.94 6.40
C VAL A 254 15.95 -9.54 4.96
N ASN A 255 14.97 -10.19 4.37
CA ASN A 255 14.59 -9.92 2.98
C ASN A 255 14.06 -8.47 2.85
N PRO A 256 14.49 -7.69 1.84
CA PRO A 256 13.84 -6.43 1.51
C PRO A 256 12.36 -6.61 1.16
N GLY A 257 11.60 -5.52 1.15
CA GLY A 257 10.20 -5.54 0.75
C GLY A 257 10.01 -6.10 -0.65
N VAL A 258 9.24 -7.18 -0.77
CA VAL A 258 9.16 -7.97 -2.01
C VAL A 258 8.60 -7.16 -3.17
N CYS A 259 7.41 -6.58 -3.03
CA CYS A 259 6.76 -5.90 -4.14
C CYS A 259 7.48 -4.61 -4.53
N SER A 260 7.91 -3.80 -3.55
CA SER A 260 8.65 -2.57 -3.83
C SER A 260 9.98 -2.85 -4.54
N SER A 261 10.73 -3.90 -4.15
CA SER A 261 11.95 -4.31 -4.84
C SER A 261 11.67 -4.81 -6.26
N TYR A 262 10.58 -5.57 -6.44
CA TYR A 262 10.15 -6.03 -7.77
C TYR A 262 9.86 -4.85 -8.69
N VAL A 263 9.04 -3.90 -8.23
CA VAL A 263 8.71 -2.70 -9.02
C VAL A 263 9.97 -1.87 -9.33
N PHE A 264 10.89 -1.71 -8.36
CA PHE A 264 12.12 -0.96 -8.59
C PHE A 264 13.01 -1.56 -9.68
N ASN A 265 12.89 -2.86 -9.96
CA ASN A 265 13.64 -3.56 -11.00
C ASN A 265 12.95 -3.55 -12.37
N LEU A 266 11.66 -3.24 -12.45
CA LEU A 266 10.92 -3.19 -13.71
C LEU A 266 11.39 -2.01 -14.58
N LYS A 267 11.32 -2.22 -15.90
CA LYS A 267 11.76 -1.26 -16.93
C LYS A 267 10.61 -0.95 -17.90
N PRO A 268 10.62 0.21 -18.53
CA PRO A 268 9.67 0.50 -19.61
C PRO A 268 9.61 -0.63 -20.65
N GLY A 269 8.39 -1.07 -20.99
CA GLY A 269 8.11 -2.21 -21.86
C GLY A 269 7.94 -3.55 -21.15
N ASP A 270 8.23 -3.65 -19.84
CA ASP A 270 7.90 -4.85 -19.05
C ASP A 270 6.38 -4.93 -18.81
N ASN A 271 5.89 -6.14 -18.56
CA ASN A 271 4.49 -6.37 -18.19
C ASN A 271 4.35 -6.68 -16.71
N ILE A 272 3.24 -6.22 -16.14
CA ILE A 272 2.88 -6.43 -14.74
C ILE A 272 1.39 -6.71 -14.59
N GLN A 273 1.03 -7.65 -13.70
CA GLN A 273 -0.37 -7.92 -13.38
C GLN A 273 -0.87 -6.96 -12.31
N VAL A 274 -1.97 -6.28 -12.61
CA VAL A 274 -2.62 -5.30 -11.75
C VAL A 274 -4.10 -5.65 -11.62
N SER A 275 -4.64 -5.55 -10.41
CA SER A 275 -6.09 -5.65 -10.18
C SER A 275 -6.62 -4.43 -9.43
N GLY A 276 -7.88 -4.05 -9.69
CA GLY A 276 -8.53 -2.91 -9.07
C GLY A 276 -9.88 -2.58 -9.74
N PRO A 277 -10.50 -1.45 -9.37
CA PRO A 277 -10.09 -0.56 -8.27
C PRO A 277 -10.50 -1.11 -6.89
N TYR A 278 -9.84 -0.62 -5.87
CA TYR A 278 -10.19 -0.80 -4.46
C TYR A 278 -10.08 0.55 -3.74
N GLY A 279 -10.63 0.69 -2.53
CA GLY A 279 -10.41 1.86 -1.69
C GLY A 279 -11.51 2.11 -0.70
N ASP A 280 -11.16 2.95 0.28
CA ASP A 280 -12.03 3.48 1.33
C ASP A 280 -11.56 4.89 1.77
N PHE A 281 -10.44 5.36 1.22
CA PHE A 281 -9.88 6.68 1.48
C PHE A 281 -10.37 7.67 0.42
N PHE A 282 -11.65 8.08 0.52
CA PHE A 282 -12.30 8.95 -0.47
C PHE A 282 -12.58 10.34 0.09
N ILE A 283 -12.77 11.30 -0.84
CA ILE A 283 -13.14 12.67 -0.53
C ILE A 283 -14.59 12.68 -0.07
N LYS A 284 -14.86 13.29 1.08
CA LYS A 284 -16.24 13.43 1.60
C LYS A 284 -17.01 14.49 0.83
N GLU A 285 -18.29 14.22 0.58
CA GLU A 285 -19.22 15.15 -0.07
C GLU A 285 -19.81 16.14 0.95
N THR A 286 -19.02 17.13 1.36
CA THR A 286 -19.44 18.21 2.27
C THR A 286 -18.94 19.57 1.77
N GLU A 287 -19.26 20.64 2.51
CA GLU A 287 -18.74 21.99 2.26
C GLU A 287 -17.66 22.42 3.28
N ALA A 288 -17.22 21.54 4.17
CA ALA A 288 -16.23 21.83 5.19
C ALA A 288 -14.87 22.22 4.60
N GLU A 289 -14.07 22.96 5.37
CA GLU A 289 -12.67 23.20 5.03
C GLU A 289 -11.89 21.90 5.02
N MET A 290 -10.97 21.75 4.07
CA MET A 290 -10.15 20.56 3.91
C MET A 290 -8.71 20.84 4.25
N LEU A 291 -8.14 20.09 5.18
CA LEU A 291 -6.73 20.14 5.55
C LEU A 291 -6.05 18.84 5.12
N TYR A 292 -5.10 18.95 4.20
CA TYR A 292 -4.30 17.84 3.70
C TYR A 292 -2.91 17.83 4.31
N ILE A 293 -2.42 16.67 4.73
CA ILE A 293 -1.04 16.47 5.22
C ILE A 293 -0.42 15.27 4.51
N GLY A 294 0.65 15.49 3.77
CA GLY A 294 1.33 14.45 3.01
C GLY A 294 2.81 14.30 3.36
N GLY A 295 3.35 13.09 3.20
CA GLY A 295 4.78 12.84 3.38
C GLY A 295 5.28 11.59 2.66
N GLY A 296 6.42 11.70 1.97
CA GLY A 296 7.02 10.58 1.26
C GLY A 296 6.08 9.95 0.23
N ALA A 297 5.96 8.61 0.23
CA ALA A 297 5.06 7.88 -0.69
C ALA A 297 3.56 8.15 -0.43
N GLY A 298 3.19 8.68 0.75
CA GLY A 298 1.84 9.15 1.03
C GLY A 298 1.39 10.30 0.13
N MET A 299 2.29 10.86 -0.67
CA MET A 299 1.95 11.77 -1.75
C MET A 299 0.98 11.17 -2.78
N ALA A 300 0.98 9.85 -2.98
CA ALA A 300 0.15 9.21 -3.99
C ALA A 300 -1.34 9.56 -3.83
N PRO A 301 -2.04 9.21 -2.74
CA PRO A 301 -3.45 9.58 -2.58
C PRO A 301 -3.66 11.10 -2.46
N MET A 302 -2.68 11.86 -1.91
CA MET A 302 -2.77 13.32 -1.85
C MET A 302 -2.83 13.93 -3.25
N ARG A 303 -1.96 13.50 -4.17
CA ARG A 303 -1.98 13.94 -5.57
C ARG A 303 -3.30 13.57 -6.24
N SER A 304 -3.75 12.34 -6.07
CA SER A 304 -5.01 11.87 -6.65
C SER A 304 -6.19 12.73 -6.23
N HIS A 305 -6.36 12.99 -4.92
CA HIS A 305 -7.40 13.84 -4.38
C HIS A 305 -7.32 15.28 -4.89
N LEU A 306 -6.16 15.93 -4.70
CA LEU A 306 -6.00 17.34 -5.00
C LEU A 306 -6.12 17.63 -6.50
N PHE A 307 -5.59 16.75 -7.35
CA PHE A 307 -5.76 16.90 -8.81
C PHE A 307 -7.22 16.68 -9.23
N HIS A 308 -7.91 15.72 -8.63
CA HIS A 308 -9.35 15.53 -8.87
C HIS A 308 -10.17 16.74 -8.43
N LEU A 309 -9.93 17.27 -7.22
CA LEU A 309 -10.62 18.44 -6.68
C LEU A 309 -10.47 19.69 -7.57
N PHE A 310 -9.26 19.96 -8.06
CA PHE A 310 -8.98 21.19 -8.77
C PHE A 310 -9.10 21.08 -10.30
N HIS A 311 -8.70 19.95 -10.89
CA HIS A 311 -8.77 19.81 -12.36
C HIS A 311 -10.10 19.26 -12.84
N THR A 312 -10.79 18.42 -12.06
CA THR A 312 -12.05 17.79 -12.46
C THR A 312 -13.26 18.46 -11.80
N VAL A 313 -13.32 18.44 -10.47
CA VAL A 313 -14.48 18.96 -9.70
C VAL A 313 -14.51 20.49 -9.70
N LYS A 314 -13.33 21.13 -9.70
CA LYS A 314 -13.16 22.58 -9.55
C LYS A 314 -13.82 23.08 -8.28
N THR A 315 -13.48 22.45 -7.16
CA THR A 315 -14.09 22.72 -5.86
C THR A 315 -13.99 24.18 -5.45
N GLY A 316 -15.02 24.71 -4.81
CA GLY A 316 -15.03 26.02 -4.16
C GLY A 316 -14.61 25.98 -2.69
N ARG A 317 -14.42 24.80 -2.12
CA ARG A 317 -14.03 24.60 -0.71
C ARG A 317 -12.65 25.18 -0.46
N LYS A 318 -12.42 25.70 0.74
CA LYS A 318 -11.06 26.07 1.20
C LYS A 318 -10.24 24.80 1.41
N VAL A 319 -9.09 24.72 0.76
CA VAL A 319 -8.19 23.56 0.82
C VAL A 319 -6.79 24.04 1.16
N THR A 320 -6.21 23.48 2.22
CA THR A 320 -4.81 23.73 2.60
C THR A 320 -4.04 22.42 2.58
N PHE A 321 -2.88 22.42 1.93
CA PHE A 321 -2.01 21.24 1.84
C PHE A 321 -0.63 21.52 2.44
N TYR A 322 -0.27 20.75 3.48
CA TYR A 322 1.05 20.74 4.08
C TYR A 322 1.83 19.50 3.62
N TYR A 323 2.92 19.72 2.93
CA TYR A 323 3.78 18.64 2.42
C TYR A 323 5.10 18.57 3.19
N GLY A 324 5.27 17.49 3.98
CA GLY A 324 6.43 17.23 4.82
C GLY A 324 7.51 16.39 4.14
N GLY A 325 8.77 16.81 4.28
CA GLY A 325 9.93 16.04 3.85
C GLY A 325 11.15 16.28 4.74
N ARG A 326 12.22 15.49 4.54
CA ARG A 326 13.47 15.71 5.27
C ARG A 326 14.23 16.89 4.70
N SER A 327 14.44 16.89 3.38
CA SER A 327 15.13 17.91 2.61
C SER A 327 14.43 18.12 1.28
N LYS A 328 14.77 19.17 0.55
CA LYS A 328 14.17 19.49 -0.75
C LYS A 328 14.35 18.37 -1.79
N ARG A 329 15.43 17.60 -1.68
CA ARG A 329 15.70 16.41 -2.51
C ARG A 329 14.61 15.35 -2.41
N GLU A 330 13.95 15.21 -1.27
CA GLU A 330 12.94 14.19 -0.99
C GLU A 330 11.51 14.61 -1.33
N LEU A 331 11.34 15.82 -1.90
CA LEU A 331 10.05 16.37 -2.32
C LEU A 331 9.90 16.31 -3.84
N PHE A 332 8.68 16.02 -4.29
CA PHE A 332 8.34 15.93 -5.72
C PHE A 332 6.95 16.53 -5.97
N TYR A 333 6.61 16.82 -7.22
CA TYR A 333 5.39 17.52 -7.67
C TYR A 333 5.23 18.95 -7.13
N LEU A 334 6.28 19.57 -6.63
CA LEU A 334 6.21 20.93 -6.05
C LEU A 334 5.66 21.96 -7.03
N GLU A 335 6.10 21.91 -8.28
CA GLU A 335 5.68 22.86 -9.30
C GLU A 335 4.22 22.66 -9.72
N ASP A 336 3.73 21.42 -9.68
CA ASP A 336 2.33 21.12 -9.97
C ASP A 336 1.41 21.74 -8.92
N PHE A 337 1.73 21.59 -7.63
CA PHE A 337 0.91 22.19 -6.55
C PHE A 337 1.02 23.72 -6.52
N LYS A 338 2.19 24.28 -6.80
CA LYS A 338 2.34 25.74 -6.96
C LYS A 338 1.52 26.28 -8.14
N LYS A 339 1.39 25.49 -9.21
CA LYS A 339 0.53 25.84 -10.34
C LYS A 339 -0.93 25.86 -9.94
N ILE A 340 -1.40 24.83 -9.21
CA ILE A 340 -2.77 24.79 -8.67
C ILE A 340 -3.00 26.01 -7.75
N GLU A 341 -2.08 26.31 -6.83
CA GLU A 341 -2.17 27.46 -5.92
C GLU A 341 -2.31 28.79 -6.68
N LYS A 342 -1.57 28.94 -7.77
CA LYS A 342 -1.65 30.13 -8.62
C LYS A 342 -2.98 30.26 -9.38
N GLU A 343 -3.56 29.12 -9.77
CA GLU A 343 -4.79 29.06 -10.57
C GLU A 343 -6.06 29.15 -9.70
N PHE A 344 -6.00 28.65 -8.46
CA PHE A 344 -7.15 28.52 -7.56
C PHE A 344 -6.93 29.25 -6.23
N PRO A 345 -7.59 30.40 -6.01
CA PRO A 345 -7.37 31.22 -4.82
C PRO A 345 -7.84 30.58 -3.50
N ASN A 346 -8.60 29.51 -3.58
CA ASN A 346 -9.08 28.71 -2.44
C ASN A 346 -8.14 27.54 -2.10
N PHE A 347 -6.99 27.40 -2.78
CA PHE A 347 -5.95 26.43 -2.47
C PHE A 347 -4.71 27.13 -1.91
N THR A 348 -4.18 26.59 -0.81
CA THR A 348 -2.92 27.06 -0.22
C THR A 348 -1.98 25.87 -0.05
N PHE A 349 -0.72 26.05 -0.49
CA PHE A 349 0.29 25.01 -0.45
C PHE A 349 1.49 25.38 0.42
N HIS A 350 1.81 24.54 1.40
CA HIS A 350 2.93 24.74 2.32
C HIS A 350 3.89 23.55 2.26
N VAL A 351 5.18 23.86 2.21
CA VAL A 351 6.27 22.88 2.31
C VAL A 351 6.89 22.95 3.69
N VAL A 352 7.19 21.79 4.28
CA VAL A 352 7.82 21.69 5.61
C VAL A 352 9.01 20.75 5.55
N LEU A 353 10.21 21.24 5.91
CA LEU A 353 11.42 20.43 5.95
C LEU A 353 11.88 20.17 7.38
N SER A 354 12.10 18.89 7.72
CA SER A 354 12.61 18.55 9.06
C SER A 354 14.12 18.64 9.18
N GLU A 355 14.85 18.41 8.09
CA GLU A 355 16.31 18.41 8.03
C GLU A 355 16.78 18.95 6.67
N PRO A 356 16.61 20.25 6.37
CA PRO A 356 17.06 20.80 5.09
C PRO A 356 18.57 20.65 4.94
N ALA A 357 18.99 20.22 3.76
CA ALA A 357 20.40 20.09 3.43
C ALA A 357 21.02 21.46 3.14
N PRO A 358 22.33 21.67 3.36
CA PRO A 358 22.98 22.94 3.05
C PRO A 358 22.79 23.41 1.59
N GLU A 359 22.75 22.47 0.66
CA GLU A 359 22.51 22.72 -0.77
C GLU A 359 21.07 23.13 -1.10
N ASP A 360 20.12 22.91 -0.20
CA ASP A 360 18.72 23.33 -0.39
C ASP A 360 18.59 24.87 -0.37
N ASN A 361 19.55 25.58 0.25
CA ASN A 361 19.51 27.05 0.47
C ASN A 361 18.15 27.51 1.01
N TRP A 362 17.61 26.70 1.95
CA TRP A 362 16.26 26.86 2.47
C TRP A 362 16.07 28.17 3.25
N VAL A 363 15.07 28.93 2.85
CA VAL A 363 14.64 30.15 3.56
C VAL A 363 13.35 29.85 4.29
N GLU A 364 13.40 29.87 5.62
CA GLU A 364 12.23 29.61 6.47
C GLU A 364 11.23 30.76 6.38
N LYS A 365 9.94 30.41 6.19
CA LYS A 365 8.82 31.36 6.29
C LYS A 365 8.62 31.78 7.74
N LYS A 366 8.32 33.06 7.95
CA LYS A 366 7.97 33.61 9.27
C LYS A 366 6.51 33.35 9.63
N ASP A 367 5.64 33.44 8.63
CA ASP A 367 4.20 33.21 8.74
C ASP A 367 3.60 32.89 7.36
N ASN A 368 2.29 32.70 7.31
CA ASN A 368 1.56 32.39 6.07
C ASN A 368 1.54 33.54 5.05
N GLN A 369 1.91 34.78 5.44
CA GLN A 369 1.96 35.96 4.56
C GLN A 369 3.36 36.21 4.00
N ASP A 370 4.37 35.47 4.49
CA ASP A 370 5.74 35.59 4.03
C ASP A 370 5.89 34.97 2.63
N VAL A 371 6.03 35.81 1.63
CA VAL A 371 6.19 35.42 0.22
C VAL A 371 7.65 35.17 -0.18
N ASP A 372 8.61 35.58 0.66
CA ASP A 372 10.04 35.44 0.38
C ASP A 372 10.62 34.13 0.92
N GLY A 373 9.92 33.45 1.85
CA GLY A 373 10.31 32.17 2.39
C GLY A 373 9.90 30.99 1.51
N ASP A 374 10.69 29.92 1.53
CA ASP A 374 10.41 28.66 0.80
C ASP A 374 9.34 27.81 1.49
N GLY A 375 9.29 27.82 2.83
CA GLY A 375 8.39 27.02 3.65
C GLY A 375 8.84 26.98 5.11
N TYR A 376 8.30 26.04 5.89
CA TYR A 376 8.54 25.94 7.33
C TYR A 376 9.63 24.93 7.68
N LEU A 377 10.15 25.05 8.91
CA LEU A 377 11.10 24.09 9.49
C LEU A 377 10.44 23.21 10.54
N GLY A 378 10.90 21.96 10.64
CA GLY A 378 10.46 21.01 11.66
C GLY A 378 9.56 19.91 11.11
N PHE A 379 8.81 19.28 11.99
CA PHE A 379 7.86 18.23 11.60
C PHE A 379 6.54 18.84 11.12
N VAL A 380 5.96 18.26 10.09
CA VAL A 380 4.79 18.80 9.40
C VAL A 380 3.59 19.07 10.34
N HIS A 381 3.32 18.19 11.30
CA HIS A 381 2.22 18.38 12.26
C HIS A 381 2.45 19.60 13.18
N ASN A 382 3.69 19.92 13.53
CA ASN A 382 4.00 21.14 14.31
C ASN A 382 3.73 22.40 13.50
N ALA A 383 4.13 22.42 12.22
CA ALA A 383 3.83 23.54 11.33
C ALA A 383 2.33 23.73 11.13
N VAL A 384 1.56 22.64 11.05
CA VAL A 384 0.10 22.70 11.00
C VAL A 384 -0.47 23.31 12.28
N ILE A 385 -0.01 22.90 13.45
CA ILE A 385 -0.44 23.47 14.73
C ILE A 385 -0.18 24.97 14.74
N GLU A 386 1.07 25.38 14.51
CA GLU A 386 1.53 26.77 14.67
C GLU A 386 0.91 27.71 13.63
N HIS A 387 0.77 27.26 12.38
CA HIS A 387 0.41 28.14 11.27
C HIS A 387 -1.00 27.93 10.72
N HIS A 388 -1.74 26.92 11.21
CA HIS A 388 -3.10 26.67 10.77
C HIS A 388 -4.09 26.56 11.95
N LEU A 389 -3.82 25.70 12.93
CA LEU A 389 -4.79 25.42 14.00
C LEU A 389 -4.81 26.48 15.10
N GLU A 390 -3.66 27.02 15.55
CA GLU A 390 -3.61 28.04 16.62
C GLU A 390 -4.38 29.33 16.30
N GLY A 391 -4.61 29.63 15.03
CA GLY A 391 -5.37 30.80 14.58
C GLY A 391 -6.75 30.47 14.02
N HIS A 392 -7.20 29.21 14.11
CA HIS A 392 -8.47 28.77 13.53
C HIS A 392 -9.60 28.93 14.56
N ASP A 393 -10.73 29.48 14.13
CA ASP A 393 -11.88 29.74 15.03
C ASP A 393 -12.58 28.42 15.44
N ASP A 394 -12.76 27.51 14.49
CA ASP A 394 -13.53 26.26 14.66
C ASP A 394 -12.74 25.04 14.10
N PRO A 395 -11.64 24.58 14.75
CA PRO A 395 -10.80 23.46 14.24
C PRO A 395 -11.57 22.14 14.12
N GLU A 396 -12.63 21.93 14.93
CA GLU A 396 -13.48 20.76 14.91
C GLU A 396 -14.31 20.59 13.63
N ASP A 397 -14.49 21.66 12.85
CA ASP A 397 -15.22 21.63 11.58
C ASP A 397 -14.33 21.28 10.38
N ILE A 398 -13.02 21.14 10.59
CA ILE A 398 -12.06 20.79 9.53
C ILE A 398 -12.19 19.30 9.17
N GLU A 399 -12.21 19.00 7.88
CA GLU A 399 -11.95 17.65 7.37
C GLU A 399 -10.46 17.44 7.15
N LEU A 400 -9.87 16.53 7.90
CA LEU A 400 -8.45 16.21 7.89
C LEU A 400 -8.19 14.97 7.03
N TYR A 401 -7.36 15.12 6.00
CA TYR A 401 -6.90 14.05 5.11
C TYR A 401 -5.38 13.91 5.19
N PHE A 402 -4.87 12.73 5.51
CA PHE A 402 -3.43 12.57 5.56
C PHE A 402 -2.94 11.17 5.16
N CYS A 403 -1.71 11.14 4.65
CA CYS A 403 -0.99 9.91 4.38
C CYS A 403 0.53 10.15 4.44
N GLY A 404 1.24 9.27 5.12
CA GLY A 404 2.70 9.37 5.22
C GLY A 404 3.34 8.26 6.05
N PRO A 405 4.60 8.44 6.45
CA PRO A 405 5.29 7.48 7.31
C PRO A 405 4.55 7.24 8.63
N PRO A 406 4.62 6.02 9.20
CA PRO A 406 3.85 5.66 10.41
C PRO A 406 4.01 6.63 11.59
N LEU A 407 5.21 7.14 11.83
CA LEU A 407 5.44 8.13 12.90
C LEU A 407 4.76 9.48 12.61
N MET A 408 4.68 9.88 11.34
CA MET A 408 3.92 11.07 10.94
C MET A 408 2.43 10.85 11.16
N ASN A 409 1.89 9.72 10.70
CA ASN A 409 0.47 9.38 10.88
C ASN A 409 0.08 9.38 12.36
N GLN A 410 0.88 8.77 13.23
CA GLN A 410 0.66 8.79 14.69
C GLN A 410 0.65 10.20 15.28
N ALA A 411 1.59 11.06 14.84
CA ALA A 411 1.67 12.43 15.31
C ALA A 411 0.49 13.28 14.84
N VAL A 412 0.03 13.06 13.60
CA VAL A 412 -1.14 13.76 13.03
C VAL A 412 -2.43 13.30 13.71
N LEU A 413 -2.60 12.00 13.99
CA LEU A 413 -3.75 11.48 14.76
C LEU A 413 -3.81 12.09 16.16
N LYS A 414 -2.65 12.14 16.84
CA LYS A 414 -2.58 12.79 18.15
C LYS A 414 -2.91 14.29 18.08
N MET A 415 -2.43 14.98 17.06
CA MET A 415 -2.76 16.38 16.80
C MET A 415 -4.26 16.57 16.61
N ALA A 416 -4.92 15.71 15.83
CA ALA A 416 -6.36 15.78 15.61
C ALA A 416 -7.15 15.62 16.92
N ASP A 417 -6.79 14.64 17.75
CA ASP A 417 -7.39 14.42 19.09
C ASP A 417 -7.16 15.62 20.03
N ASP A 418 -5.90 16.12 20.10
CA ASP A 418 -5.53 17.27 20.96
C ASP A 418 -6.29 18.56 20.57
N TRP A 419 -6.69 18.72 19.29
CA TRP A 419 -7.41 19.88 18.76
C TRP A 419 -8.92 19.66 18.59
N GLY A 420 -9.45 18.51 19.02
CA GLY A 420 -10.88 18.21 19.02
C GLY A 420 -11.47 17.97 17.64
N ILE A 421 -10.66 17.62 16.62
CA ILE A 421 -11.18 17.20 15.30
C ILE A 421 -11.85 15.84 15.47
N PRO A 422 -13.16 15.71 15.20
CA PRO A 422 -13.89 14.45 15.39
C PRO A 422 -13.35 13.33 14.50
N ASP A 423 -13.39 12.07 14.97
CA ASP A 423 -12.95 10.90 14.22
C ASP A 423 -13.65 10.80 12.85
N GLU A 424 -14.93 11.16 12.79
CA GLU A 424 -15.67 11.20 11.53
C GLU A 424 -15.16 12.25 10.54
N ASN A 425 -14.39 13.25 10.97
CA ASN A 425 -13.75 14.24 10.12
C ASN A 425 -12.32 13.88 9.75
N VAL A 426 -11.79 12.79 10.31
CA VAL A 426 -10.43 12.30 10.03
C VAL A 426 -10.48 11.17 9.02
N ALA A 427 -9.76 11.33 7.92
CA ALA A 427 -9.55 10.29 6.92
C ALA A 427 -8.04 10.11 6.65
N PHE A 428 -7.55 8.90 6.63
CA PHE A 428 -6.15 8.64 6.36
C PHE A 428 -5.93 7.29 5.69
N ASP A 429 -4.83 7.20 4.94
CA ASP A 429 -4.36 5.95 4.37
C ASP A 429 -3.09 5.50 5.10
N ASP A 430 -3.02 4.23 5.52
CA ASP A 430 -1.89 3.65 6.24
C ASP A 430 -1.29 2.50 5.43
N PHE A 431 -0.10 2.71 4.93
CA PHE A 431 0.61 1.73 4.11
C PHE A 431 1.22 0.57 4.94
N GLY A 432 0.99 0.56 6.25
CA GLY A 432 1.58 -0.39 7.17
C GLY A 432 3.09 -0.17 7.38
N GLY A 433 3.58 -0.49 8.58
CA GLY A 433 4.99 -0.38 8.95
C GLY A 433 5.67 -1.73 9.09
#